data_d3cd3a5fe1c69e579b51a976ac80554c
#
_entry.id   d3cd3a5fe1c69e579b51a976ac80554c
#
_cell.length_a   1.000
_cell.length_b   1.000
_cell.length_c   1.000
_cell.angle_alpha   90.00
_cell.angle_beta   90.00
_cell.angle_gamma   90.00
#
_symmetry.space_group_name_H-M   'P 1'
#
loop_
_entity.id
_entity.type
_entity.pdbx_description
1 polymer ?
#
loop_
_entity_poly.entity_id
_entity_poly.type
_entity_poly.pdbx_seq_one_letter_code
_entity_poly.pdbx_strand_id
1 'polypeptide(L)'
;MTSEEKRLISDCRIAVIGAIEFIDCIKAELKKLGFESIQIISPSNEMPMPRNVDVIAESVNQGSSCLSEDVTIPIILPFDFVNGAGTIVVMKDDDRDILNKPNLRQWAANYMVGYCAFWNVEGCDWLRDSLPVIRNGVTSHTALKTAAHICARIAANIAVGREVKHFPRFYLCKNLE
;
A
#
# COMPACT_ATOMS: atom_id res chain seq x y z
N MET A 1 0.27 -11.78 -20.09
CA MET A 1 1.55 -11.82 -19.34
C MET A 1 2.50 -12.76 -20.06
N THR A 2 3.66 -12.25 -20.45
CA THR A 2 4.69 -12.99 -21.19
C THR A 2 5.45 -13.95 -20.27
N SER A 3 6.22 -14.90 -20.84
CA SER A 3 7.08 -15.80 -20.07
C SER A 3 8.15 -15.02 -19.31
N GLU A 4 8.68 -13.94 -19.88
CA GLU A 4 9.65 -13.06 -19.24
C GLU A 4 9.04 -12.34 -18.04
N GLU A 5 7.83 -11.78 -18.18
CA GLU A 5 7.13 -11.12 -17.07
C GLU A 5 6.86 -12.11 -15.92
N LYS A 6 6.46 -13.34 -16.24
CA LYS A 6 6.25 -14.39 -15.22
C LYS A 6 7.54 -14.68 -14.45
N ARG A 7 8.66 -14.76 -15.15
CA ARG A 7 9.97 -14.96 -14.54
C ARG A 7 10.36 -13.81 -13.62
N LEU A 8 10.20 -12.57 -14.08
CA LEU A 8 10.50 -11.38 -13.29
C LEU A 8 9.67 -11.30 -12.00
N ILE A 9 8.40 -11.68 -12.05
CA ILE A 9 7.54 -11.74 -10.86
C ILE A 9 8.00 -12.86 -9.91
N SER A 10 8.27 -14.04 -10.44
CA SER A 10 8.76 -15.18 -9.66
C SER A 10 10.09 -14.86 -8.95
N ASP A 11 10.99 -14.14 -9.61
CA ASP A 11 12.29 -13.77 -9.08
C ASP A 11 12.23 -12.55 -8.12
N CYS A 12 11.15 -11.77 -8.14
CA CYS A 12 11.00 -10.58 -7.31
C CYS A 12 10.81 -10.96 -5.84
N ARG A 13 11.62 -10.36 -4.98
CA ARG A 13 11.57 -10.58 -3.53
C ARG A 13 10.78 -9.44 -2.90
N ILE A 14 9.65 -9.78 -2.29
CA ILE A 14 8.76 -8.81 -1.64
C ILE A 14 8.69 -9.06 -0.13
N ALA A 15 8.82 -7.99 0.66
CA ALA A 15 8.53 -8.01 2.09
C ALA A 15 7.14 -7.44 2.34
N VAL A 16 6.36 -8.11 3.17
CA VAL A 16 5.01 -7.69 3.56
C VAL A 16 4.99 -7.45 5.06
N ILE A 17 4.56 -6.25 5.45
CA ILE A 17 4.48 -5.82 6.85
C ILE A 17 3.03 -5.42 7.14
N GLY A 18 2.45 -5.97 8.19
CA GLY A 18 1.10 -5.61 8.59
C GLY A 18 0.48 -6.59 9.58
N ALA A 19 -0.78 -6.35 9.94
CA ALA A 19 -1.56 -7.26 10.76
C ALA A 19 -1.89 -8.54 9.99
N ILE A 20 -2.24 -9.60 10.72
CA ILE A 20 -2.47 -10.93 10.13
C ILE A 20 -3.57 -10.91 9.06
N GLU A 21 -4.61 -10.12 9.24
CA GLU A 21 -5.71 -10.00 8.28
C GLU A 21 -5.22 -9.47 6.93
N PHE A 22 -4.36 -8.46 6.95
CA PHE A 22 -3.75 -7.93 5.74
C PHE A 22 -2.80 -8.94 5.10
N ILE A 23 -1.95 -9.57 5.92
CA ILE A 23 -0.99 -10.57 5.45
C ILE A 23 -1.69 -11.71 4.72
N ASP A 24 -2.78 -12.22 5.28
CA ASP A 24 -3.53 -13.31 4.66
C ASP A 24 -4.11 -12.90 3.30
N CYS A 25 -4.68 -11.71 3.21
CA CYS A 25 -5.25 -11.18 1.97
C CYS A 25 -4.17 -10.96 0.90
N ILE A 26 -3.08 -10.26 1.23
CA ILE A 26 -2.04 -9.91 0.26
C ILE A 26 -1.26 -11.13 -0.19
N LYS A 27 -0.98 -12.06 0.69
CA LYS A 27 -0.27 -13.30 0.37
C LYS A 27 -1.03 -14.13 -0.67
N ALA A 28 -2.35 -14.24 -0.53
CA ALA A 28 -3.19 -14.92 -1.51
C ALA A 28 -3.13 -14.23 -2.88
N GLU A 29 -3.22 -12.91 -2.91
CA GLU A 29 -3.16 -12.14 -4.16
C GLU A 29 -1.78 -12.22 -4.83
N LEU A 30 -0.70 -12.12 -4.07
CA LEU A 30 0.67 -12.22 -4.59
C LEU A 30 0.93 -13.61 -5.20
N LYS A 31 0.48 -14.67 -4.54
CA LYS A 31 0.62 -16.04 -5.06
C LYS A 31 -0.13 -16.24 -6.37
N LYS A 32 -1.34 -15.69 -6.50
CA LYS A 32 -2.09 -15.75 -7.76
C LYS A 32 -1.34 -15.09 -8.91
N LEU A 33 -0.54 -14.06 -8.64
CA LEU A 33 0.26 -13.34 -9.64
C LEU A 33 1.60 -14.03 -9.94
N GLY A 34 2.01 -15.01 -9.14
CA GLY A 34 3.22 -15.79 -9.38
C GLY A 34 4.42 -15.42 -8.52
N PHE A 35 4.24 -14.59 -7.48
CA PHE A 35 5.32 -14.31 -6.52
C PHE A 35 5.66 -15.57 -5.73
N GLU A 36 6.94 -15.90 -5.67
CA GLU A 36 7.45 -17.07 -4.94
C GLU A 36 8.24 -16.68 -3.69
N SER A 37 8.87 -15.50 -3.70
CA SER A 37 9.72 -15.03 -2.60
C SER A 37 9.00 -13.94 -1.81
N ILE A 38 8.22 -14.34 -0.81
CA ILE A 38 7.42 -13.46 0.05
C ILE A 38 7.94 -13.56 1.48
N GLN A 39 8.52 -12.48 2.00
CA GLN A 39 8.94 -12.36 3.39
C GLN A 39 7.84 -11.69 4.19
N ILE A 40 7.38 -12.32 5.26
CA ILE A 40 6.31 -11.80 6.12
C ILE A 40 6.92 -11.28 7.41
N ILE A 41 6.57 -10.04 7.77
CA ILE A 41 7.08 -9.36 8.96
C ILE A 41 5.90 -8.84 9.76
N SER A 42 5.79 -9.26 11.03
CA SER A 42 4.83 -8.67 11.96
C SER A 42 5.39 -7.36 12.50
N PRO A 43 4.59 -6.26 12.55
CA PRO A 43 5.05 -5.00 13.09
C PRO A 43 5.48 -5.14 14.55
N SER A 44 6.65 -4.62 14.90
CA SER A 44 7.13 -4.52 16.27
C SER A 44 8.09 -3.34 16.39
N ASN A 45 8.30 -2.84 17.62
CA ASN A 45 9.25 -1.75 17.89
C ASN A 45 10.71 -2.16 17.65
N GLU A 46 10.99 -3.46 17.62
CA GLU A 46 12.32 -4.03 17.40
C GLU A 46 12.42 -4.74 16.05
N MET A 47 11.59 -4.35 15.10
CA MET A 47 11.53 -4.99 13.79
C MET A 47 12.86 -4.81 13.05
N PRO A 48 13.52 -5.91 12.64
CA PRO A 48 14.68 -5.78 11.77
C PRO A 48 14.23 -5.25 10.41
N MET A 49 15.01 -4.33 9.84
CA MET A 49 14.75 -3.84 8.49
C MET A 49 14.79 -5.00 7.49
N PRO A 50 13.83 -5.07 6.56
CA PRO A 50 13.87 -6.08 5.51
C PRO A 50 15.17 -6.00 4.72
N ARG A 51 15.81 -7.16 4.52
CA ARG A 51 17.06 -7.25 3.77
C ARG A 51 16.87 -8.12 2.54
N ASN A 52 17.58 -7.78 1.47
CA ASN A 52 17.57 -8.54 0.23
C ASN A 52 16.16 -8.66 -0.37
N VAL A 53 15.39 -7.59 -0.31
CA VAL A 53 14.08 -7.47 -0.95
C VAL A 53 14.11 -6.39 -2.01
N ASP A 54 13.24 -6.51 -2.99
CA ASP A 54 13.16 -5.62 -4.14
C ASP A 54 12.01 -4.60 -3.99
N VAL A 55 11.00 -4.95 -3.19
CA VAL A 55 9.84 -4.09 -2.91
C VAL A 55 9.28 -4.41 -1.53
N ILE A 56 8.74 -3.40 -0.86
CA ILE A 56 8.09 -3.55 0.45
C ILE A 56 6.63 -3.12 0.31
N ALA A 57 5.72 -3.91 0.87
CA ALA A 57 4.32 -3.54 1.06
C ALA A 57 4.05 -3.46 2.57
N GLU A 58 3.65 -2.30 3.06
CA GLU A 58 3.36 -2.09 4.48
C GLU A 58 1.95 -1.54 4.68
N SER A 59 1.13 -2.26 5.44
CA SER A 59 -0.19 -1.79 5.86
C SER A 59 -0.10 -1.16 7.24
N VAL A 60 -0.43 0.14 7.32
CA VAL A 60 -0.40 0.92 8.57
C VAL A 60 -1.82 1.29 8.95
N ASN A 61 -2.36 0.69 10.02
CA ASN A 61 -3.69 1.01 10.54
C ASN A 61 -3.64 2.11 11.60
N GLN A 62 -2.60 2.12 12.43
CA GLN A 62 -2.40 3.08 13.50
C GLN A 62 -0.95 3.52 13.54
N GLY A 63 -0.73 4.78 13.88
CA GLY A 63 0.61 5.33 14.00
C GLY A 63 1.28 5.61 12.66
N SER A 64 2.60 5.64 12.70
CA SER A 64 3.46 5.87 11.53
C SER A 64 3.95 4.56 10.93
N SER A 65 4.65 4.65 9.80
CA SER A 65 5.38 3.52 9.21
C SER A 65 6.42 2.98 10.19
N CYS A 66 6.64 1.67 10.16
CA CYS A 66 7.76 1.02 10.86
C CYS A 66 9.09 1.19 10.11
N LEU A 67 9.06 1.71 8.89
CA LEU A 67 10.23 1.82 8.04
C LEU A 67 10.99 3.12 8.28
N SER A 68 12.32 3.05 8.14
CA SER A 68 13.19 4.23 8.16
C SER A 68 13.15 4.96 6.82
N GLU A 69 13.34 6.29 6.84
CA GLU A 69 13.54 7.11 5.63
C GLU A 69 14.75 6.66 4.79
N ASP A 70 15.67 5.93 5.39
CA ASP A 70 16.89 5.43 4.71
C ASP A 70 16.62 4.26 3.76
N VAL A 71 15.42 3.68 3.80
CA VAL A 71 15.03 2.62 2.87
C VAL A 71 14.90 3.19 1.47
N THR A 72 15.70 2.66 0.53
CA THR A 72 15.80 3.19 -0.83
C THR A 72 15.03 2.40 -1.88
N ILE A 73 14.48 1.25 -1.51
CA ILE A 73 13.65 0.43 -2.41
C ILE A 73 12.21 0.94 -2.43
N PRO A 74 11.43 0.60 -3.46
CA PRO A 74 10.02 1.00 -3.52
C PRO A 74 9.22 0.48 -2.33
N ILE A 75 8.37 1.35 -1.77
CA ILE A 75 7.46 1.04 -0.66
C ILE A 75 6.04 1.27 -1.16
N ILE A 76 5.18 0.26 -1.00
CA ILE A 76 3.76 0.36 -1.31
C ILE A 76 3.00 0.46 0.02
N LEU A 77 2.21 1.51 0.18
CA LEU A 77 1.42 1.78 1.37
C LEU A 77 -0.07 1.66 1.04
N PRO A 78 -0.67 0.46 1.17
CA PRO A 78 -2.11 0.29 1.02
C PRO A 78 -2.85 0.72 2.28
N PHE A 79 -4.02 1.35 2.10
CA PHE A 79 -4.87 1.84 3.19
C PHE A 79 -6.29 1.31 3.06
N ASP A 80 -6.82 0.82 4.17
CA ASP A 80 -8.25 0.56 4.36
C ASP A 80 -8.92 1.90 4.71
N PHE A 81 -9.78 2.40 3.82
CA PHE A 81 -10.56 3.63 4.03
C PHE A 81 -12.04 3.34 4.23
N VAL A 82 -12.37 2.16 4.75
CA VAL A 82 -13.70 1.68 5.13
C VAL A 82 -14.61 1.41 3.91
N ASN A 83 -14.93 2.42 3.13
CA ASN A 83 -15.77 2.31 1.94
C ASN A 83 -14.99 2.15 0.64
N GLY A 84 -13.70 2.00 0.75
CA GLY A 84 -12.78 1.82 -0.36
C GLY A 84 -11.35 1.71 0.14
N ALA A 85 -10.42 1.74 -0.79
CA ALA A 85 -9.00 1.63 -0.53
C ALA A 85 -8.21 2.74 -1.21
N GLY A 86 -7.14 3.18 -0.59
CA GLY A 86 -6.16 4.07 -1.19
C GLY A 86 -4.78 3.44 -1.13
N THR A 87 -3.90 3.81 -2.04
CA THR A 87 -2.52 3.33 -2.04
C THR A 87 -1.59 4.44 -2.45
N ILE A 88 -0.53 4.63 -1.66
CA ILE A 88 0.59 5.51 -1.98
C ILE A 88 1.81 4.64 -2.24
N VAL A 89 2.50 4.88 -3.35
CA VAL A 89 3.79 4.25 -3.63
C VAL A 89 4.88 5.29 -3.41
N VAL A 90 5.91 4.93 -2.66
CA VAL A 90 7.08 5.78 -2.41
C VAL A 90 8.26 5.18 -3.15
N MET A 91 8.73 5.85 -4.18
CA MET A 91 9.90 5.45 -4.96
C MET A 91 11.17 6.08 -4.38
N LYS A 92 12.32 5.69 -4.89
CA LYS A 92 13.64 6.07 -4.37
C LYS A 92 13.82 7.59 -4.20
N ASP A 93 13.35 8.39 -5.18
CA ASP A 93 13.59 9.83 -5.23
C ASP A 93 12.42 10.66 -4.68
N ASP A 94 11.39 9.99 -4.12
CA ASP A 94 10.24 10.67 -3.55
C ASP A 94 10.52 11.15 -2.12
N ASP A 95 9.66 12.05 -1.64
CA ASP A 95 9.68 12.49 -0.25
C ASP A 95 9.30 11.35 0.68
N ARG A 96 10.22 10.98 1.57
CA ARG A 96 10.05 9.89 2.53
C ARG A 96 9.61 10.37 3.92
N ASP A 97 9.46 11.68 4.12
CA ASP A 97 8.96 12.24 5.37
C ASP A 97 7.53 11.74 5.70
N ILE A 98 6.78 11.34 4.67
CA ILE A 98 5.43 10.78 4.86
C ILE A 98 5.45 9.55 5.78
N LEU A 99 6.53 8.77 5.79
CA LEU A 99 6.67 7.58 6.63
C LEU A 99 6.62 7.91 8.12
N ASN A 100 6.97 9.14 8.50
CA ASN A 100 7.02 9.59 9.89
C ASN A 100 5.72 10.26 10.36
N LYS A 101 4.69 10.36 9.53
CA LYS A 101 3.42 10.98 9.93
C LYS A 101 2.82 10.21 11.13
N PRO A 102 2.47 10.90 12.23
CA PRO A 102 2.04 10.23 13.47
C PRO A 102 0.79 9.37 13.32
N ASN A 103 -0.08 9.74 12.38
CA ASN A 103 -1.26 8.97 12.01
C ASN A 103 -1.31 8.89 10.48
N LEU A 104 -0.51 7.99 9.94
CA LEU A 104 -0.28 7.90 8.50
C LEU A 104 -1.56 7.61 7.72
N ARG A 105 -2.40 6.70 8.20
CA ARG A 105 -3.67 6.35 7.54
C ARG A 105 -4.60 7.56 7.44
N GLN A 106 -4.77 8.29 8.53
CA GLN A 106 -5.61 9.49 8.54
C GLN A 106 -5.00 10.62 7.70
N TRP A 107 -3.69 10.80 7.82
CA TRP A 107 -2.96 11.77 6.99
C TRP A 107 -3.17 11.48 5.50
N ALA A 108 -3.04 10.22 5.08
CA ALA A 108 -3.22 9.81 3.71
C ALA A 108 -4.64 10.08 3.20
N ALA A 109 -5.66 9.76 4.01
CA ALA A 109 -7.05 10.04 3.67
C ALA A 109 -7.29 11.54 3.49
N ASN A 110 -6.83 12.37 4.42
CA ASN A 110 -6.95 13.83 4.32
C ASN A 110 -6.19 14.38 3.11
N TYR A 111 -4.99 13.88 2.85
CA TYR A 111 -4.19 14.26 1.70
C TYR A 111 -4.93 13.97 0.39
N MET A 112 -5.49 12.77 0.25
CA MET A 112 -6.21 12.37 -0.96
C MET A 112 -7.49 13.17 -1.17
N VAL A 113 -8.25 13.46 -0.10
CA VAL A 113 -9.42 14.32 -0.16
C VAL A 113 -9.04 15.72 -0.62
N GLY A 114 -7.98 16.29 -0.04
CA GLY A 114 -7.49 17.62 -0.42
C GLY A 114 -7.02 17.68 -1.86
N TYR A 115 -6.31 16.67 -2.32
CA TYR A 115 -5.85 16.56 -3.70
C TYR A 115 -7.03 16.50 -4.68
N CYS A 116 -8.02 15.65 -4.40
CA CYS A 116 -9.23 15.53 -5.23
C CYS A 116 -10.01 16.82 -5.29
N ALA A 117 -10.14 17.55 -4.17
CA ALA A 117 -10.82 18.84 -4.12
C ALA A 117 -10.07 19.90 -4.94
N PHE A 118 -8.75 19.98 -4.77
CA PHE A 118 -7.91 20.95 -5.46
C PHE A 118 -7.95 20.78 -6.99
N TRP A 119 -7.86 19.53 -7.46
CA TRP A 119 -7.83 19.19 -8.88
C TRP A 119 -9.22 18.89 -9.46
N ASN A 120 -10.27 19.06 -8.67
CA ASN A 120 -11.66 18.80 -9.07
C ASN A 120 -11.86 17.39 -9.65
N VAL A 121 -11.31 16.38 -8.97
CA VAL A 121 -11.42 14.97 -9.37
C VAL A 121 -12.79 14.44 -8.96
N GLU A 122 -13.51 13.88 -9.91
CA GLU A 122 -14.83 13.26 -9.66
C GLU A 122 -14.70 11.88 -9.01
N GLY A 123 -15.78 11.46 -8.31
CA GLY A 123 -15.87 10.10 -7.75
C GLY A 123 -15.14 9.88 -6.44
N CYS A 124 -14.69 10.94 -5.76
CA CYS A 124 -13.94 10.85 -4.49
C CYS A 124 -14.79 11.24 -3.26
N ASP A 125 -16.06 11.56 -3.43
CA ASP A 125 -16.94 12.01 -2.32
C ASP A 125 -17.06 10.97 -1.21
N TRP A 126 -17.04 9.68 -1.57
CA TRP A 126 -17.11 8.59 -0.61
C TRP A 126 -15.96 8.64 0.41
N LEU A 127 -14.77 9.07 -0.01
CA LEU A 127 -13.62 9.19 0.88
C LEU A 127 -13.81 10.34 1.86
N ARG A 128 -14.24 11.49 1.38
CA ARG A 128 -14.56 12.62 2.25
C ARG A 128 -15.61 12.24 3.29
N ASP A 129 -16.66 11.54 2.86
CA ASP A 129 -17.73 11.08 3.75
C ASP A 129 -17.25 10.02 4.75
N SER A 130 -16.16 9.31 4.45
CA SER A 130 -15.56 8.31 5.32
C SER A 130 -14.57 8.87 6.34
N LEU A 131 -14.15 10.14 6.23
CA LEU A 131 -13.14 10.72 7.13
C LEU A 131 -13.51 10.59 8.61
N PRO A 132 -14.75 10.82 9.06
CA PRO A 132 -15.09 10.66 10.48
C PRO A 132 -14.87 9.24 11.01
N VAL A 133 -15.25 8.22 10.26
CA VAL A 133 -15.07 6.82 10.69
C VAL A 133 -13.60 6.38 10.61
N ILE A 134 -12.84 6.89 9.64
CA ILE A 134 -11.39 6.67 9.56
C ILE A 134 -10.72 7.27 10.80
N ARG A 135 -11.09 8.50 11.18
CA ARG A 135 -10.57 9.17 12.38
C ARG A 135 -10.84 8.37 13.64
N ASN A 136 -11.99 7.69 13.72
CA ASN A 136 -12.36 6.87 14.87
C ASN A 136 -11.75 5.46 14.82
N GLY A 137 -10.88 5.17 13.86
CA GLY A 137 -10.16 3.89 13.78
C GLY A 137 -10.99 2.74 13.22
N VAL A 138 -12.13 3.02 12.58
CA VAL A 138 -12.97 1.99 11.96
C VAL A 138 -12.24 1.38 10.77
N THR A 139 -12.33 0.06 10.62
CA THR A 139 -11.76 -0.70 9.51
C THR A 139 -12.82 -1.55 8.84
N SER A 140 -12.56 -2.00 7.62
CA SER A 140 -13.49 -2.82 6.84
C SER A 140 -12.72 -3.96 6.16
N HIS A 141 -13.18 -5.18 6.35
CA HIS A 141 -12.55 -6.33 5.69
C HIS A 141 -12.65 -6.24 4.16
N THR A 142 -13.76 -5.73 3.63
CA THR A 142 -13.93 -5.51 2.19
C THR A 142 -12.93 -4.49 1.64
N ALA A 143 -12.74 -3.37 2.35
CA ALA A 143 -11.73 -2.37 1.97
C ALA A 143 -10.30 -2.94 2.04
N LEU A 144 -10.03 -3.76 3.05
CA LEU A 144 -8.74 -4.41 3.21
C LEU A 144 -8.44 -5.37 2.04
N LYS A 145 -9.42 -6.15 1.62
CA LYS A 145 -9.28 -7.02 0.44
C LYS A 145 -9.02 -6.21 -0.83
N THR A 146 -9.74 -5.11 -1.01
CA THR A 146 -9.52 -4.20 -2.15
C THR A 146 -8.11 -3.63 -2.12
N ALA A 147 -7.66 -3.18 -0.96
CA ALA A 147 -6.31 -2.65 -0.76
C ALA A 147 -5.24 -3.70 -1.09
N ALA A 148 -5.40 -4.92 -0.61
CA ALA A 148 -4.48 -6.02 -0.87
C ALA A 148 -4.42 -6.38 -2.36
N HIS A 149 -5.56 -6.44 -3.02
CA HIS A 149 -5.64 -6.72 -4.46
C HIS A 149 -4.88 -5.68 -5.28
N ILE A 150 -5.13 -4.40 -5.04
CA ILE A 150 -4.46 -3.30 -5.74
C ILE A 150 -2.96 -3.30 -5.44
N CYS A 151 -2.59 -3.47 -4.18
CA CYS A 151 -1.20 -3.53 -3.74
C CYS A 151 -0.42 -4.64 -4.48
N ALA A 152 -0.98 -5.83 -4.59
CA ALA A 152 -0.34 -6.94 -5.29
C ALA A 152 -0.13 -6.65 -6.78
N ARG A 153 -1.11 -6.02 -7.43
CA ARG A 153 -0.98 -5.62 -8.85
C ARG A 153 0.07 -4.55 -9.05
N ILE A 154 0.17 -3.59 -8.15
CA ILE A 154 1.24 -2.57 -8.17
C ILE A 154 2.60 -3.25 -8.01
N ALA A 155 2.73 -4.17 -7.06
CA ALA A 155 3.97 -4.94 -6.86
C ALA A 155 4.37 -5.70 -8.12
N ALA A 156 3.42 -6.33 -8.80
CA ALA A 156 3.68 -7.04 -10.07
C ALA A 156 4.15 -6.07 -11.17
N ASN A 157 3.55 -4.90 -11.27
CA ASN A 157 3.97 -3.88 -12.23
C ASN A 157 5.40 -3.39 -11.94
N ILE A 158 5.74 -3.19 -10.68
CA ILE A 158 7.11 -2.83 -10.27
C ILE A 158 8.09 -3.97 -10.64
N ALA A 159 7.72 -5.22 -10.37
CA ALA A 159 8.56 -6.38 -10.66
C ALA A 159 8.91 -6.51 -12.14
N VAL A 160 7.98 -6.18 -13.04
CA VAL A 160 8.19 -6.25 -14.49
C VAL A 160 8.70 -4.94 -15.11
N GLY A 161 8.98 -3.93 -14.29
CA GLY A 161 9.54 -2.66 -14.74
C GLY A 161 8.53 -1.73 -15.39
N ARG A 162 7.24 -1.92 -15.18
CA ARG A 162 6.21 -1.00 -15.66
C ARG A 162 6.12 0.22 -14.76
N GLU A 163 5.79 1.36 -15.36
CA GLU A 163 5.56 2.58 -14.61
C GLU A 163 4.33 2.44 -13.70
N VAL A 164 4.45 2.94 -12.47
CA VAL A 164 3.35 3.01 -11.51
C VAL A 164 3.19 4.45 -11.03
N LYS A 165 1.98 4.82 -10.61
CA LYS A 165 1.76 6.09 -9.93
C LYS A 165 2.51 6.06 -8.60
N HIS A 166 3.24 7.12 -8.29
CA HIS A 166 3.94 7.24 -7.01
C HIS A 166 3.75 8.64 -6.43
N PHE A 167 4.06 8.80 -5.16
CA PHE A 167 3.89 10.08 -4.48
C PHE A 167 4.50 11.24 -5.31
N PRO A 168 3.80 12.37 -5.52
CA PRO A 168 2.57 12.82 -4.85
C PRO A 168 1.25 12.24 -5.40
N ARG A 169 1.29 11.45 -6.46
CA ARG A 169 0.10 10.76 -7.00
C ARG A 169 -0.21 9.50 -6.18
N PHE A 170 -1.41 8.97 -6.36
CA PHE A 170 -1.89 7.83 -5.58
C PHE A 170 -2.94 7.03 -6.36
N TYR A 171 -3.29 5.87 -5.84
CA TYR A 171 -4.42 5.07 -6.30
C TYR A 171 -5.56 5.20 -5.31
N LEU A 172 -6.79 5.31 -5.80
CA LEU A 172 -7.99 5.40 -4.99
C LEU A 172 -9.10 4.58 -5.66
N CYS A 173 -9.74 3.70 -4.90
CA CYS A 173 -10.75 2.79 -5.40
C CYS A 173 -11.87 2.60 -4.38
N LYS A 174 -13.11 2.88 -4.79
CA LYS A 174 -14.28 2.58 -3.98
C LYS A 174 -14.50 1.06 -3.92
N ASN A 175 -15.04 0.55 -2.81
CA ASN A 175 -15.44 -0.85 -2.72
C ASN A 175 -16.44 -1.18 -3.83
N LEU A 176 -16.26 -2.34 -4.45
CA LEU A 176 -17.27 -2.91 -5.33
C LEU A 176 -18.40 -3.44 -4.45
N GLU A 177 -19.61 -3.06 -4.78
CA GLU A 177 -20.81 -3.59 -4.13
C GLU A 177 -21.03 -5.06 -4.51
#